data_763d5b3586021d55a0de49bd1063d755
#
_entry.id   763d5b3586021d55a0de49bd1063d755
#
_cell.length_a   1.000
_cell.length_b   1.000
_cell.length_c   1.000
_cell.angle_alpha   90.00
_cell.angle_beta   90.00
_cell.angle_gamma   90.00
#
_symmetry.space_group_name_H-M   'P 1'
#
loop_
_entity.id
_entity.type
_entity.pdbx_description
1 polymer ?
#
loop_
_entity_poly.entity_id
_entity_poly.type
_entity_poly.pdbx_seq_one_letter_code
_entity_poly.pdbx_strand_id
1 'polypeptide(L)'
;MNQTAGPELARSRRLLTGYFAGLGVVMAVWGARMPAVQNTAELSTAGLALVLLAAALGMVAGLQTGGRLARPACLPTLLTGGAIALAVCLAVLGVCRSLESLLVAAFVFGAAHGVLDVAVNAAAVRCQDAHGRPIMGRLHASFSLGGLTGAALTSATAHTPHTVLFAGVAATAATAAGAATRLTRCLASPGLEPVHNRVAPGLDERGGLSRPRLWLLGTLAAGTLLGEGAAADWAAVHLHDLGATAATSAVAYGVYSAAMAAGRLAGDRLTARFGAPAVVRAGAALAALGLATGLAGSTIAFALLGWAAFGLGLSVTIPSLITAAGIGGPRAVATVAVTGYVGLLAGPALIGAVATVIALPHALLLPALLAAAVAALAPKALEKPTP
;
A
#
# COMPACT_ATOMS: atom_id res chain seq x y z
N MET A 1 14.10 9.42 32.05
CA MET A 1 14.09 9.31 30.58
C MET A 1 15.27 8.38 30.18
N ASN A 2 14.97 7.17 29.69
CA ASN A 2 15.98 6.15 29.41
C ASN A 2 16.77 6.53 28.15
N GLN A 3 18.04 6.89 28.27
CA GLN A 3 18.95 7.24 27.16
C GLN A 3 19.17 6.09 26.14
N THR A 4 18.79 4.86 26.47
CA THR A 4 18.91 3.68 25.60
C THR A 4 17.79 3.56 24.55
N ALA A 5 16.65 4.20 24.72
CA ALA A 5 15.51 4.09 23.80
C ALA A 5 15.76 4.76 22.43
N GLY A 6 16.56 5.81 22.36
CA GLY A 6 16.83 6.55 21.12
C GLY A 6 17.51 5.73 20.01
N PRO A 7 18.60 4.99 20.29
CA PRO A 7 19.28 4.17 19.29
C PRO A 7 18.43 3.00 18.79
N GLU A 8 17.65 2.35 19.66
CA GLU A 8 16.78 1.23 19.29
C GLU A 8 15.62 1.68 18.40
N LEU A 9 14.98 2.81 18.72
CA LEU A 9 13.95 3.41 17.90
C LEU A 9 14.45 3.81 16.50
N ALA A 10 15.67 4.38 16.43
CA ALA A 10 16.28 4.72 15.15
C ALA A 10 16.58 3.48 14.31
N ARG A 11 17.04 2.39 14.97
CA ARG A 11 17.28 1.10 14.31
C ARG A 11 15.99 0.48 13.81
N SER A 12 14.94 0.44 14.63
CA SER A 12 13.62 -0.08 14.28
C SER A 12 13.04 0.65 13.07
N ARG A 13 13.13 1.98 13.04
CA ARG A 13 12.67 2.79 11.91
C ARG A 13 13.44 2.47 10.62
N ARG A 14 14.80 2.34 10.68
CA ARG A 14 15.61 2.00 9.49
C ARG A 14 15.24 0.63 8.94
N LEU A 15 15.06 -0.36 9.83
CA LEU A 15 14.62 -1.70 9.44
C LEU A 15 13.26 -1.67 8.74
N LEU A 16 12.28 -1.00 9.32
CA LEU A 16 10.95 -0.86 8.72
C LEU A 16 11.01 -0.14 7.37
N THR A 17 11.84 0.93 7.25
CA THR A 17 12.10 1.58 5.96
C THR A 17 12.61 0.58 4.92
N GLY A 18 13.55 -0.29 5.30
CA GLY A 18 14.06 -1.35 4.42
C GLY A 18 13.00 -2.38 4.01
N TYR A 19 12.15 -2.81 4.94
CA TYR A 19 11.06 -3.75 4.64
C TYR A 19 10.01 -3.14 3.70
N PHE A 20 9.58 -1.89 3.94
CA PHE A 20 8.66 -1.19 3.04
C PHE A 20 9.27 -0.99 1.65
N ALA A 21 10.52 -0.57 1.56
CA ALA A 21 11.20 -0.39 0.27
C ALA A 21 11.37 -1.72 -0.48
N GLY A 22 11.83 -2.77 0.21
CA GLY A 22 11.98 -4.11 -0.37
C GLY A 22 10.67 -4.68 -0.89
N LEU A 23 9.58 -4.50 -0.11
CA LEU A 23 8.24 -4.90 -0.54
C LEU A 23 7.82 -4.16 -1.82
N GLY A 24 8.06 -2.85 -1.89
CA GLY A 24 7.81 -2.05 -3.10
C GLY A 24 8.59 -2.53 -4.32
N VAL A 25 9.88 -2.86 -4.17
CA VAL A 25 10.71 -3.42 -5.25
C VAL A 25 10.13 -4.73 -5.76
N VAL A 26 9.83 -5.68 -4.86
CA VAL A 26 9.31 -7.00 -5.24
C VAL A 26 8.00 -6.88 -6.00
N MET A 27 7.07 -6.04 -5.50
CA MET A 27 5.76 -5.86 -6.12
C MET A 27 5.86 -5.19 -7.50
N ALA A 28 6.73 -4.21 -7.66
CA ALA A 28 6.93 -3.54 -8.94
C ALA A 28 7.58 -4.47 -9.98
N VAL A 29 8.57 -5.28 -9.57
CA VAL A 29 9.22 -6.26 -10.46
C VAL A 29 8.23 -7.35 -10.89
N TRP A 30 7.43 -7.88 -9.94
CA TRP A 30 6.34 -8.81 -10.23
C TRP A 30 5.36 -8.23 -11.27
N GLY A 31 4.77 -7.06 -10.98
CA GLY A 31 3.75 -6.45 -11.84
C GLY A 31 4.29 -6.11 -13.24
N ALA A 32 5.48 -5.50 -13.32
CA ALA A 32 6.06 -5.06 -14.58
C ALA A 32 6.50 -6.21 -15.53
N ARG A 33 6.69 -7.43 -15.00
CA ARG A 33 7.06 -8.62 -15.79
C ARG A 33 5.89 -9.58 -16.09
N MET A 34 4.67 -9.22 -15.72
CA MET A 34 3.49 -10.03 -16.04
C MET A 34 3.32 -10.34 -17.53
N PRO A 35 3.53 -9.40 -18.47
CA PRO A 35 3.47 -9.74 -19.88
C PRO A 35 4.51 -10.79 -20.31
N ALA A 36 5.70 -10.77 -19.73
CA ALA A 36 6.74 -11.77 -20.02
C ALA A 36 6.37 -13.16 -19.46
N VAL A 37 5.76 -13.21 -18.26
CA VAL A 37 5.23 -14.46 -17.68
C VAL A 37 4.10 -15.01 -18.55
N GLN A 38 3.15 -14.15 -18.96
CA GLN A 38 2.05 -14.49 -19.85
C GLN A 38 2.53 -15.11 -21.14
N ASN A 39 3.48 -14.46 -21.81
CA ASN A 39 4.02 -14.94 -23.09
C ASN A 39 4.75 -16.28 -22.94
N THR A 40 5.56 -16.43 -21.86
CA THR A 40 6.37 -17.65 -21.68
C THR A 40 5.51 -18.86 -21.26
N ALA A 41 4.40 -18.65 -20.57
CA ALA A 41 3.46 -19.69 -20.18
C ALA A 41 2.28 -19.83 -21.18
N GLU A 42 2.33 -19.12 -22.32
CA GLU A 42 1.31 -19.12 -23.37
C GLU A 42 -0.11 -18.89 -22.85
N LEU A 43 -0.26 -17.99 -21.85
CA LEU A 43 -1.54 -17.74 -21.23
C LEU A 43 -2.40 -16.83 -22.09
N SER A 44 -3.68 -17.17 -22.21
CA SER A 44 -4.70 -16.23 -22.67
C SER A 44 -4.83 -15.05 -21.69
N THR A 45 -5.45 -13.96 -22.13
CA THR A 45 -5.78 -12.84 -21.25
C THR A 45 -6.62 -13.27 -20.04
N ALA A 46 -7.57 -14.22 -20.26
CA ALA A 46 -8.36 -14.79 -19.17
C ALA A 46 -7.50 -15.61 -18.21
N GLY A 47 -6.53 -16.39 -18.72
CA GLY A 47 -5.58 -17.13 -17.89
C GLY A 47 -4.75 -16.20 -17.01
N LEU A 48 -4.22 -15.10 -17.57
CA LEU A 48 -3.50 -14.10 -16.79
C LEU A 48 -4.40 -13.45 -15.71
N ALA A 49 -5.65 -13.11 -16.05
CA ALA A 49 -6.61 -12.57 -15.09
C ALA A 49 -6.86 -13.52 -13.92
N LEU A 50 -6.94 -14.84 -14.17
CA LEU A 50 -7.06 -15.85 -13.11
C LEU A 50 -5.83 -15.91 -12.23
N VAL A 51 -4.61 -15.79 -12.78
CA VAL A 51 -3.37 -15.75 -11.99
C VAL A 51 -3.34 -14.50 -11.07
N LEU A 52 -3.73 -13.34 -11.58
CA LEU A 52 -3.82 -12.12 -10.78
C LEU A 52 -4.90 -12.23 -9.69
N LEU A 53 -6.04 -12.84 -10.02
CA LEU A 53 -7.10 -13.12 -9.04
C LEU A 53 -6.63 -14.09 -7.95
N ALA A 54 -5.89 -15.14 -8.32
CA ALA A 54 -5.32 -16.08 -7.35
C ALA A 54 -4.35 -15.37 -6.38
N ALA A 55 -3.50 -14.46 -6.89
CA ALA A 55 -2.62 -13.63 -6.05
C ALA A 55 -3.44 -12.73 -5.10
N ALA A 56 -4.52 -12.11 -5.59
CA ALA A 56 -5.40 -11.27 -4.79
C ALA A 56 -6.11 -12.06 -3.67
N LEU A 57 -6.65 -13.24 -3.99
CA LEU A 57 -7.28 -14.13 -3.00
C LEU A 57 -6.26 -14.62 -1.96
N GLY A 58 -5.06 -15.00 -2.41
CA GLY A 58 -3.95 -15.33 -1.53
C GLY A 58 -3.61 -14.18 -0.59
N MET A 59 -3.52 -12.96 -1.12
CA MET A 59 -3.26 -11.76 -0.31
C MET A 59 -4.32 -11.54 0.76
N VAL A 60 -5.60 -11.66 0.43
CA VAL A 60 -6.69 -11.57 1.42
C VAL A 60 -6.53 -12.64 2.51
N ALA A 61 -6.25 -13.89 2.14
CA ALA A 61 -5.98 -14.96 3.10
C ALA A 61 -4.76 -14.66 3.98
N GLY A 62 -3.70 -14.13 3.38
CA GLY A 62 -2.47 -13.72 4.06
C GLY A 62 -2.68 -12.57 5.04
N LEU A 63 -3.43 -11.53 4.65
CA LEU A 63 -3.78 -10.40 5.51
C LEU A 63 -4.58 -10.88 6.75
N GLN A 64 -5.57 -11.76 6.56
CA GLN A 64 -6.36 -12.31 7.66
C GLN A 64 -5.51 -13.18 8.60
N THR A 65 -4.65 -14.02 8.03
CA THR A 65 -3.74 -14.88 8.81
C THR A 65 -2.71 -14.04 9.54
N GLY A 66 -2.08 -13.08 8.86
CA GLY A 66 -1.14 -12.12 9.43
C GLY A 66 -1.76 -11.34 10.59
N GLY A 67 -3.00 -10.85 10.43
CA GLY A 67 -3.71 -10.12 11.49
C GLY A 67 -3.96 -10.94 12.75
N ARG A 68 -4.08 -12.27 12.64
CA ARG A 68 -4.21 -13.18 13.78
C ARG A 68 -2.87 -13.50 14.44
N LEU A 69 -1.80 -13.56 13.66
CA LEU A 69 -0.46 -13.98 14.09
C LEU A 69 0.44 -12.80 14.52
N ALA A 70 0.17 -11.56 14.10
CA ALA A 70 1.03 -10.40 14.30
C ALA A 70 1.01 -9.89 15.77
N ARG A 71 1.29 -10.80 16.70
CA ARG A 71 1.56 -10.45 18.11
C ARG A 71 2.97 -9.88 18.24
N PRO A 72 3.25 -9.02 19.23
CA PRO A 72 4.57 -8.42 19.40
C PRO A 72 5.73 -9.41 19.35
N ALA A 73 5.62 -10.53 20.06
CA ALA A 73 6.63 -11.58 20.09
C ALA A 73 6.83 -12.28 18.72
N CYS A 74 5.82 -12.32 17.87
CA CYS A 74 5.86 -12.98 16.57
C CYS A 74 6.34 -12.05 15.44
N LEU A 75 6.34 -10.73 15.64
CA LEU A 75 6.68 -9.76 14.59
C LEU A 75 8.05 -10.01 13.94
N PRO A 76 9.14 -10.30 14.67
CA PRO A 76 10.43 -10.60 14.05
C PRO A 76 10.38 -11.78 13.10
N THR A 77 9.70 -12.86 13.50
CA THR A 77 9.55 -14.08 12.69
C THR A 77 8.67 -13.82 11.47
N LEU A 78 7.55 -13.11 11.64
CA LEU A 78 6.65 -12.78 10.52
C LEU A 78 7.31 -11.85 9.50
N LEU A 79 8.10 -10.87 9.94
CA LEU A 79 8.82 -9.97 9.06
C LEU A 79 9.90 -10.72 8.27
N THR A 80 10.77 -11.45 8.96
CA THR A 80 11.85 -12.18 8.29
C THR A 80 11.31 -13.34 7.46
N GLY A 81 10.46 -14.18 8.05
CA GLY A 81 9.87 -15.35 7.38
C GLY A 81 8.97 -14.94 6.22
N GLY A 82 8.13 -13.90 6.41
CA GLY A 82 7.26 -13.36 5.35
C GLY A 82 8.05 -12.78 4.18
N ALA A 83 9.15 -12.04 4.45
CA ALA A 83 10.00 -11.50 3.39
C ALA A 83 10.75 -12.60 2.62
N ILE A 84 11.28 -13.62 3.32
CA ILE A 84 11.92 -14.77 2.68
C ILE A 84 10.89 -15.57 1.88
N ALA A 85 9.71 -15.85 2.45
CA ALA A 85 8.65 -16.56 1.74
C ALA A 85 8.21 -15.83 0.47
N LEU A 86 8.00 -14.51 0.55
CA LEU A 86 7.66 -13.67 -0.60
C LEU A 86 8.75 -13.73 -1.69
N ALA A 87 10.02 -13.65 -1.28
CA ALA A 87 11.17 -13.75 -2.18
C ALA A 87 11.24 -15.13 -2.86
N VAL A 88 11.09 -16.22 -2.11
CA VAL A 88 11.07 -17.57 -2.67
C VAL A 88 9.90 -17.75 -3.64
N CYS A 89 8.71 -17.26 -3.29
CA CYS A 89 7.54 -17.32 -4.17
C CYS A 89 7.76 -16.55 -5.47
N LEU A 90 8.45 -15.38 -5.43
CA LEU A 90 8.82 -14.65 -6.64
C LEU A 90 9.73 -15.48 -7.55
N ALA A 91 10.74 -16.17 -7.00
CA ALA A 91 11.61 -17.04 -7.78
C ALA A 91 10.85 -18.22 -8.38
N VAL A 92 9.94 -18.85 -7.60
CA VAL A 92 9.07 -19.96 -8.06
C VAL A 92 8.18 -19.51 -9.22
N LEU A 93 7.54 -18.33 -9.11
CA LEU A 93 6.74 -17.76 -10.20
C LEU A 93 7.55 -17.59 -11.49
N GLY A 94 8.83 -17.27 -11.38
CA GLY A 94 9.73 -17.14 -12.53
C GLY A 94 9.90 -18.45 -13.32
N VAL A 95 9.80 -19.59 -12.69
CA VAL A 95 10.01 -20.91 -13.33
C VAL A 95 8.72 -21.64 -13.71
N CYS A 96 7.56 -21.18 -13.27
CA CYS A 96 6.26 -21.73 -13.65
C CYS A 96 5.98 -21.54 -15.14
N ARG A 97 5.41 -22.57 -15.78
CA ARG A 97 5.13 -22.60 -17.23
C ARG A 97 3.72 -23.04 -17.58
N SER A 98 2.91 -23.47 -16.61
CA SER A 98 1.51 -23.85 -16.83
C SER A 98 0.59 -22.96 -16.00
N LEU A 99 -0.67 -22.85 -16.42
CA LEU A 99 -1.69 -22.07 -15.69
C LEU A 99 -1.84 -22.58 -14.27
N GLU A 100 -1.89 -23.90 -14.06
CA GLU A 100 -2.09 -24.51 -12.75
C GLU A 100 -0.94 -24.17 -11.79
N SER A 101 0.31 -24.30 -12.27
CA SER A 101 1.49 -23.95 -11.46
C SER A 101 1.51 -22.46 -11.10
N LEU A 102 1.14 -21.59 -12.04
CA LEU A 102 1.05 -20.14 -11.81
C LEU A 102 -0.08 -19.78 -10.84
N LEU A 103 -1.24 -20.42 -10.91
CA LEU A 103 -2.35 -20.20 -9.98
C LEU A 103 -1.93 -20.50 -8.54
N VAL A 104 -1.31 -21.66 -8.31
CA VAL A 104 -0.83 -22.06 -6.98
C VAL A 104 0.27 -21.13 -6.50
N ALA A 105 1.28 -20.88 -7.33
CA ALA A 105 2.41 -20.02 -6.97
C ALA A 105 1.97 -18.58 -6.71
N ALA A 106 1.06 -18.02 -7.51
CA ALA A 106 0.50 -16.68 -7.32
C ALA A 106 -0.34 -16.58 -6.05
N PHE A 107 -1.15 -17.58 -5.73
CA PHE A 107 -1.90 -17.62 -4.47
C PHE A 107 -0.95 -17.60 -3.27
N VAL A 108 0.10 -18.43 -3.27
CA VAL A 108 1.08 -18.49 -2.17
C VAL A 108 1.90 -17.19 -2.09
N PHE A 109 2.27 -16.61 -3.24
CA PHE A 109 2.93 -15.30 -3.32
C PHE A 109 2.06 -14.21 -2.69
N GLY A 110 0.79 -14.15 -3.06
CA GLY A 110 -0.17 -13.22 -2.46
C GLY A 110 -0.32 -13.43 -0.96
N ALA A 111 -0.42 -14.69 -0.50
CA ALA A 111 -0.51 -15.00 0.92
C ALA A 111 0.72 -14.55 1.71
N ALA A 112 1.93 -14.79 1.18
CA ALA A 112 3.18 -14.29 1.77
C ALA A 112 3.22 -12.76 1.81
N HIS A 113 2.77 -12.10 0.73
CA HIS A 113 2.63 -10.64 0.68
C HIS A 113 1.70 -10.15 1.78
N GLY A 114 0.48 -10.69 1.90
CA GLY A 114 -0.50 -10.25 2.89
C GLY A 114 -0.03 -10.44 4.34
N VAL A 115 0.65 -11.55 4.65
CA VAL A 115 1.25 -11.77 5.98
C VAL A 115 2.33 -10.73 6.26
N LEU A 116 3.22 -10.47 5.32
CA LEU A 116 4.29 -9.47 5.46
C LEU A 116 3.72 -8.06 5.58
N ASP A 117 2.72 -7.70 4.79
CA ASP A 117 2.08 -6.38 4.81
C ASP A 117 1.48 -6.06 6.18
N VAL A 118 0.72 -6.99 6.76
CA VAL A 118 0.18 -6.79 8.12
C VAL A 118 1.31 -6.72 9.15
N ALA A 119 2.32 -7.57 9.05
CA ALA A 119 3.41 -7.59 10.01
C ALA A 119 4.21 -6.27 10.00
N VAL A 120 4.53 -5.74 8.81
CA VAL A 120 5.27 -4.49 8.67
C VAL A 120 4.45 -3.29 9.12
N ASN A 121 3.15 -3.26 8.82
CA ASN A 121 2.25 -2.19 9.26
C ASN A 121 2.01 -2.24 10.77
N ALA A 122 1.81 -3.41 11.37
CA ALA A 122 1.68 -3.57 12.83
C ALA A 122 2.95 -3.14 13.56
N ALA A 123 4.13 -3.53 13.06
CA ALA A 123 5.40 -3.10 13.62
C ALA A 123 5.62 -1.58 13.45
N ALA A 124 5.18 -1.01 12.33
CA ALA A 124 5.25 0.43 12.07
C ALA A 124 4.38 1.25 13.02
N VAL A 125 3.16 0.80 13.30
CA VAL A 125 2.27 1.43 14.30
C VAL A 125 2.94 1.44 15.67
N ARG A 126 3.44 0.28 16.14
CA ARG A 126 4.16 0.19 17.43
C ARG A 126 5.37 1.12 17.49
N CYS A 127 6.16 1.15 16.42
CA CYS A 127 7.33 2.03 16.33
C CYS A 127 6.93 3.51 16.35
N GLN A 128 5.83 3.88 15.70
CA GLN A 128 5.28 5.23 15.70
C GLN A 128 4.81 5.65 17.09
N ASP A 129 4.08 4.77 17.78
CA ASP A 129 3.58 5.03 19.14
C ASP A 129 4.74 5.25 20.12
N ALA A 130 5.79 4.42 20.02
CA ALA A 130 7.00 4.59 20.81
C ALA A 130 7.79 5.86 20.44
N HIS A 131 7.70 6.34 19.19
CA HIS A 131 8.33 7.58 18.72
C HIS A 131 7.59 8.84 19.19
N GLY A 132 6.30 8.73 19.54
CA GLY A 132 5.44 9.84 19.93
C GLY A 132 5.17 10.86 18.83
N ARG A 133 5.48 10.52 17.58
CA ARG A 133 5.27 11.39 16.39
C ARG A 133 5.00 10.58 15.13
N PRO A 134 4.28 11.14 14.15
CA PRO A 134 4.00 10.45 12.89
C PRO A 134 5.28 10.07 12.14
N ILE A 135 5.34 8.80 11.68
CA ILE A 135 6.40 8.26 10.82
C ILE A 135 5.84 7.40 9.69
N MET A 136 4.54 7.11 9.72
CA MET A 136 3.90 6.18 8.79
C MET A 136 3.97 6.69 7.34
N GLY A 137 3.85 8.00 7.12
CA GLY A 137 3.96 8.61 5.80
C GLY A 137 5.31 8.31 5.14
N ARG A 138 6.42 8.47 5.88
CA ARG A 138 7.76 8.17 5.36
C ARG A 138 7.98 6.69 5.08
N LEU A 139 7.40 5.81 5.89
CA LEU A 139 7.48 4.37 5.66
C LEU A 139 6.75 4.00 4.36
N HIS A 140 5.53 4.53 4.15
CA HIS A 140 4.83 4.35 2.88
C HIS A 140 5.50 5.05 1.70
N ALA A 141 6.20 6.18 1.92
CA ALA A 141 7.04 6.79 0.89
C ALA A 141 8.20 5.86 0.48
N SER A 142 8.82 5.15 1.43
CA SER A 142 9.87 4.18 1.10
C SER A 142 9.34 3.00 0.28
N PHE A 143 8.09 2.55 0.50
CA PHE A 143 7.43 1.60 -0.39
C PHE A 143 7.30 2.15 -1.82
N SER A 144 6.83 3.39 -1.97
CA SER A 144 6.71 4.04 -3.29
C SER A 144 8.07 4.18 -3.99
N LEU A 145 9.12 4.57 -3.26
CA LEU A 145 10.47 4.66 -3.80
C LEU A 145 11.03 3.28 -4.17
N GLY A 146 10.72 2.26 -3.37
CA GLY A 146 11.00 0.87 -3.71
C GLY A 146 10.31 0.44 -5.01
N GLY A 147 9.05 0.80 -5.17
CA GLY A 147 8.29 0.56 -6.40
C GLY A 147 8.93 1.21 -7.62
N LEU A 148 9.33 2.48 -7.52
CA LEU A 148 10.05 3.19 -8.57
C LEU A 148 11.40 2.51 -8.88
N THR A 149 12.13 2.08 -7.86
CA THR A 149 13.40 1.34 -8.02
C THR A 149 13.17 0.02 -8.75
N GLY A 150 12.13 -0.74 -8.38
CA GLY A 150 11.77 -1.99 -9.06
C GLY A 150 11.36 -1.78 -10.51
N ALA A 151 10.60 -0.73 -10.80
CA ALA A 151 10.22 -0.36 -12.16
C ALA A 151 11.44 0.04 -13.00
N ALA A 152 12.33 0.86 -12.46
CA ALA A 152 13.58 1.26 -13.13
C ALA A 152 14.49 0.05 -13.37
N LEU A 153 14.64 -0.85 -12.39
CA LEU A 153 15.39 -2.10 -12.55
C LEU A 153 14.80 -2.96 -13.66
N THR A 154 13.48 -3.12 -13.70
CA THR A 154 12.79 -3.88 -14.75
C THR A 154 13.01 -3.29 -16.13
N SER A 155 12.97 -1.96 -16.25
CA SER A 155 13.24 -1.23 -17.48
C SER A 155 14.68 -1.41 -17.93
N ALA A 156 15.64 -1.23 -17.02
CA ALA A 156 17.08 -1.40 -17.30
C ALA A 156 17.46 -2.83 -17.69
N THR A 157 16.66 -3.81 -17.25
CA THR A 157 16.85 -5.24 -17.55
C THR A 157 15.84 -5.77 -18.56
N ALA A 158 15.31 -4.91 -19.47
CA ALA A 158 14.25 -5.28 -20.43
C ALA A 158 14.56 -6.53 -21.25
N HIS A 159 15.83 -6.73 -21.63
CA HIS A 159 16.31 -7.88 -22.41
C HIS A 159 16.66 -9.11 -21.55
N THR A 160 16.67 -8.99 -20.22
CA THR A 160 16.94 -10.11 -19.31
C THR A 160 15.69 -10.98 -19.16
N PRO A 161 15.78 -12.31 -19.26
CA PRO A 161 14.67 -13.19 -18.99
C PRO A 161 14.09 -12.92 -17.61
N HIS A 162 12.74 -12.91 -17.48
CA HIS A 162 12.06 -12.67 -16.22
C HIS A 162 12.47 -13.66 -15.12
N THR A 163 12.80 -14.91 -15.49
CA THR A 163 13.32 -15.94 -14.57
C THR A 163 14.60 -15.48 -13.86
N VAL A 164 15.56 -14.92 -14.61
CA VAL A 164 16.84 -14.46 -14.06
C VAL A 164 16.62 -13.23 -13.18
N LEU A 165 15.79 -12.28 -13.63
CA LEU A 165 15.45 -11.09 -12.84
C LEU A 165 14.75 -11.46 -11.54
N PHE A 166 13.73 -12.32 -11.60
CA PHE A 166 13.01 -12.76 -10.40
C PHE A 166 13.93 -13.50 -9.42
N ALA A 167 14.79 -14.40 -9.93
CA ALA A 167 15.76 -15.09 -9.10
C ALA A 167 16.76 -14.14 -8.42
N GLY A 168 17.28 -13.15 -9.17
CA GLY A 168 18.22 -12.15 -8.64
C GLY A 168 17.59 -11.25 -7.57
N VAL A 169 16.38 -10.75 -7.81
CA VAL A 169 15.62 -9.95 -6.84
C VAL A 169 15.26 -10.78 -5.61
N ALA A 170 14.82 -12.04 -5.81
CA ALA A 170 14.50 -12.95 -4.73
C ALA A 170 15.73 -13.27 -3.86
N ALA A 171 16.86 -13.58 -4.47
CA ALA A 171 18.11 -13.84 -3.75
C ALA A 171 18.55 -12.63 -2.92
N THR A 172 18.50 -11.42 -3.51
CA THR A 172 18.84 -10.17 -2.84
C THR A 172 17.90 -9.90 -1.65
N ALA A 173 16.57 -10.02 -1.86
CA ALA A 173 15.58 -9.80 -0.81
C ALA A 173 15.69 -10.82 0.32
N ALA A 174 15.86 -12.12 0.01
CA ALA A 174 16.03 -13.18 0.99
C ALA A 174 17.32 -12.99 1.80
N THR A 175 18.42 -12.66 1.15
CA THR A 175 19.71 -12.40 1.81
C THR A 175 19.63 -11.20 2.73
N ALA A 176 19.02 -10.09 2.28
CA ALA A 176 18.80 -8.89 3.10
C ALA A 176 17.91 -9.19 4.32
N ALA A 177 16.80 -9.93 4.14
CA ALA A 177 15.92 -10.34 5.23
C ALA A 177 16.64 -11.28 6.22
N GLY A 178 17.41 -12.24 5.70
CA GLY A 178 18.23 -13.14 6.53
C GLY A 178 19.29 -12.40 7.36
N ALA A 179 20.02 -11.48 6.74
CA ALA A 179 21.00 -10.63 7.43
C ALA A 179 20.34 -9.73 8.49
N ALA A 180 19.11 -9.26 8.25
CA ALA A 180 18.35 -8.45 9.18
C ALA A 180 17.75 -9.23 10.36
N THR A 181 17.74 -10.58 10.35
CA THR A 181 17.03 -11.42 11.34
C THR A 181 17.37 -11.10 12.78
N ARG A 182 18.65 -10.88 13.08
CA ARG A 182 19.08 -10.51 14.45
C ARG A 182 18.61 -9.11 14.83
N LEU A 183 18.54 -8.21 13.84
CA LEU A 183 18.15 -6.83 14.06
C LEU A 183 16.63 -6.68 14.25
N THR A 184 15.82 -7.55 13.65
CA THR A 184 14.36 -7.51 13.80
C THR A 184 13.88 -7.82 15.22
N ARG A 185 14.73 -8.45 16.04
CA ARG A 185 14.40 -8.73 17.45
C ARG A 185 14.11 -7.46 18.26
N CYS A 186 14.71 -6.32 17.89
CA CYS A 186 14.40 -5.04 18.53
C CYS A 186 12.93 -4.61 18.36
N LEU A 187 12.24 -5.11 17.31
CA LEU A 187 10.83 -4.81 17.06
C LEU A 187 9.88 -5.55 18.03
N ALA A 188 10.35 -6.59 18.71
CA ALA A 188 9.62 -7.26 19.77
C ALA A 188 9.95 -6.73 21.18
N SER A 189 10.91 -5.78 21.30
CA SER A 189 11.37 -5.28 22.60
C SER A 189 10.24 -4.60 23.38
N PRO A 190 10.19 -4.77 24.72
CA PRO A 190 9.26 -4.06 25.61
C PRO A 190 9.39 -2.53 25.53
N GLY A 191 10.54 -2.02 25.06
CA GLY A 191 10.78 -0.60 24.82
C GLY A 191 9.88 0.02 23.76
N LEU A 192 9.27 -0.79 22.88
CA LEU A 192 8.26 -0.38 21.90
C LEU A 192 6.82 -0.54 22.41
N GLU A 193 6.60 -0.83 23.69
CA GLU A 193 5.26 -0.81 24.24
C GLU A 193 4.75 0.63 24.38
N PRO A 194 3.48 0.89 23.99
CA PRO A 194 2.89 2.21 24.14
C PRO A 194 3.03 2.69 25.57
N VAL A 195 3.37 3.96 25.75
CA VAL A 195 3.51 4.58 27.08
C VAL A 195 2.24 4.41 27.94
N HIS A 196 1.08 4.30 27.27
CA HIS A 196 -0.24 4.10 27.92
C HIS A 196 -0.36 2.72 28.62
N ASN A 197 0.29 1.66 28.10
CA ASN A 197 0.25 0.32 28.71
C ASN A 197 1.25 0.13 29.85
N ARG A 198 2.16 1.09 30.07
CA ARG A 198 3.15 1.03 31.17
C ARG A 198 2.59 1.48 32.53
N VAL A 199 1.39 2.03 32.57
CA VAL A 199 0.87 2.73 33.78
C VAL A 199 -0.22 1.99 34.53
N ALA A 200 -0.80 0.88 34.06
CA ALA A 200 -1.70 0.07 34.91
C ALA A 200 -1.91 -1.36 34.41
N PRO A 201 -1.54 -2.39 35.16
CA PRO A 201 -2.19 -3.69 35.08
C PRO A 201 -3.56 -3.55 35.81
N GLY A 202 -4.65 -3.35 35.09
CA GLY A 202 -5.97 -3.32 35.71
C GLY A 202 -7.05 -2.46 35.07
N LEU A 203 -6.79 -1.72 34.00
CA LEU A 203 -7.85 -1.02 33.29
C LEU A 203 -8.26 -1.83 32.04
N ASP A 204 -9.49 -2.31 32.16
CA ASP A 204 -10.31 -3.07 31.24
C ASP A 204 -10.00 -2.95 29.72
N GLU A 205 -10.13 -4.09 29.04
CA GLU A 205 -10.18 -4.31 27.59
C GLU A 205 -11.29 -3.51 26.85
N ARG A 206 -11.87 -2.47 27.43
CA ARG A 206 -12.98 -1.69 26.88
C ARG A 206 -12.57 -0.55 25.94
N GLY A 207 -11.28 -0.35 25.69
CA GLY A 207 -10.77 0.67 24.76
C GLY A 207 -10.57 0.21 23.31
N GLY A 208 -11.11 -0.93 22.90
CA GLY A 208 -11.03 -1.45 21.54
C GLY A 208 -11.74 -0.55 20.52
N LEU A 209 -11.25 -0.55 19.28
CA LEU A 209 -11.88 0.16 18.17
C LEU A 209 -13.32 -0.36 17.98
N SER A 210 -14.32 0.54 18.05
CA SER A 210 -15.73 0.14 17.87
C SER A 210 -15.96 -0.41 16.46
N ARG A 211 -16.86 -1.40 16.33
CA ARG A 211 -17.19 -1.99 15.02
C ARG A 211 -17.58 -0.97 13.96
N PRO A 212 -18.45 0.03 14.23
CA PRO A 212 -18.78 1.06 13.24
C PRO A 212 -17.57 1.85 12.78
N ARG A 213 -16.67 2.22 13.72
CA ARG A 213 -15.45 2.95 13.39
C ARG A 213 -14.47 2.11 12.55
N LEU A 214 -14.33 0.82 12.87
CA LEU A 214 -13.51 -0.11 12.09
C LEU A 214 -14.01 -0.19 10.65
N TRP A 215 -15.32 -0.37 10.45
CA TRP A 215 -15.91 -0.41 9.11
C TRP A 215 -15.82 0.92 8.38
N LEU A 216 -15.95 2.04 9.08
CA LEU A 216 -15.74 3.36 8.49
C LEU A 216 -14.29 3.51 7.99
N LEU A 217 -13.30 3.15 8.81
CA LEU A 217 -11.88 3.15 8.38
C LEU A 217 -11.66 2.26 7.16
N GLY A 218 -12.23 1.05 7.16
CA GLY A 218 -12.15 0.11 6.03
C GLY A 218 -12.79 0.67 4.76
N THR A 219 -13.98 1.24 4.86
CA THR A 219 -14.69 1.83 3.70
C THR A 219 -13.93 3.03 3.13
N LEU A 220 -13.37 3.89 3.99
CA LEU A 220 -12.53 5.00 3.54
C LEU A 220 -11.24 4.50 2.88
N ALA A 221 -10.65 3.41 3.40
CA ALA A 221 -9.50 2.77 2.76
C ALA A 221 -9.86 2.19 1.39
N ALA A 222 -11.03 1.53 1.28
CA ALA A 222 -11.53 1.02 0.00
C ALA A 222 -11.72 2.13 -1.03
N GLY A 223 -12.37 3.23 -0.67
CA GLY A 223 -12.55 4.38 -1.56
C GLY A 223 -11.23 5.03 -1.99
N THR A 224 -10.27 5.12 -1.06
CA THR A 224 -8.93 5.66 -1.37
C THR A 224 -8.17 4.76 -2.33
N LEU A 225 -8.10 3.45 -2.04
CA LEU A 225 -7.36 2.49 -2.86
C LEU A 225 -8.06 2.20 -4.20
N LEU A 226 -9.39 2.32 -4.29
CA LEU A 226 -10.11 2.33 -5.56
C LEU A 226 -9.62 3.49 -6.44
N GLY A 227 -9.44 4.67 -5.86
CA GLY A 227 -8.86 5.82 -6.56
C GLY A 227 -7.42 5.58 -7.01
N GLU A 228 -6.59 4.92 -6.20
CA GLU A 228 -5.22 4.53 -6.60
C GLU A 228 -5.23 3.55 -7.78
N GLY A 229 -6.12 2.55 -7.77
CA GLY A 229 -6.31 1.64 -8.88
C GLY A 229 -6.82 2.35 -10.15
N ALA A 230 -7.76 3.28 -9.98
CA ALA A 230 -8.23 4.12 -11.08
C ALA A 230 -7.10 4.92 -11.74
N ALA A 231 -6.22 5.52 -10.94
CA ALA A 231 -5.07 6.25 -11.47
C ALA A 231 -4.10 5.34 -12.23
N ALA A 232 -3.86 4.12 -11.71
CA ALA A 232 -2.95 3.17 -12.34
C ALA A 232 -3.41 2.74 -13.73
N ASP A 233 -4.71 2.48 -13.90
CA ASP A 233 -5.24 1.87 -15.11
C ASP A 233 -5.85 2.89 -16.07
N TRP A 234 -6.43 3.98 -15.57
CA TRP A 234 -7.22 4.89 -16.39
C TRP A 234 -6.61 6.27 -16.62
N ALA A 235 -5.57 6.69 -15.86
CA ALA A 235 -4.98 8.01 -16.08
C ALA A 235 -4.35 8.15 -17.48
N ALA A 236 -3.66 7.12 -17.96
CA ALA A 236 -3.08 7.11 -19.30
C ALA A 236 -4.16 7.07 -20.40
N VAL A 237 -5.22 6.29 -20.18
CA VAL A 237 -6.36 6.21 -21.13
C VAL A 237 -7.04 7.57 -21.25
N HIS A 238 -7.31 8.24 -20.11
CA HIS A 238 -7.89 9.59 -20.09
C HIS A 238 -7.07 10.59 -20.91
N LEU A 239 -5.73 10.60 -20.76
CA LEU A 239 -4.90 11.49 -21.57
C LEU A 239 -4.91 11.12 -23.05
N HIS A 240 -4.94 9.83 -23.37
CA HIS A 240 -5.03 9.36 -24.76
C HIS A 240 -6.32 9.85 -25.43
N ASP A 241 -7.45 9.79 -24.72
CA ASP A 241 -8.76 10.29 -25.20
C ASP A 241 -8.74 11.81 -25.44
N LEU A 242 -7.86 12.57 -24.77
CA LEU A 242 -7.61 13.99 -25.02
C LEU A 242 -6.63 14.24 -26.17
N GLY A 243 -6.23 13.19 -26.92
CA GLY A 243 -5.32 13.28 -28.06
C GLY A 243 -3.82 13.28 -27.68
N ALA A 244 -3.46 12.87 -26.46
CA ALA A 244 -2.07 12.74 -26.10
C ALA A 244 -1.38 11.59 -26.84
N THR A 245 -0.07 11.75 -27.16
CA THR A 245 0.74 10.66 -27.68
C THR A 245 0.88 9.54 -26.64
N ALA A 246 1.22 8.32 -27.06
CA ALA A 246 1.44 7.20 -26.14
C ALA A 246 2.49 7.53 -25.05
N ALA A 247 3.56 8.24 -25.41
CA ALA A 247 4.60 8.68 -24.48
C ALA A 247 4.04 9.68 -23.45
N THR A 248 3.25 10.67 -23.88
CA THR A 248 2.64 11.66 -22.98
C THR A 248 1.58 11.01 -22.09
N SER A 249 0.79 10.06 -22.62
CA SER A 249 -0.21 9.32 -21.85
C SER A 249 0.43 8.53 -20.70
N ALA A 250 1.57 7.89 -20.95
CA ALA A 250 2.31 7.15 -19.94
C ALA A 250 2.83 8.04 -18.78
N VAL A 251 3.01 9.35 -19.01
CA VAL A 251 3.45 10.30 -17.97
C VAL A 251 2.34 10.52 -16.91
N ALA A 252 1.06 10.32 -17.24
CA ALA A 252 -0.05 10.60 -16.33
C ALA A 252 0.07 9.85 -14.98
N TYR A 253 0.27 8.54 -15.04
CA TYR A 253 0.47 7.74 -13.82
C TYR A 253 1.78 8.09 -13.10
N GLY A 254 2.83 8.43 -13.86
CA GLY A 254 4.09 8.90 -13.30
C GLY A 254 3.94 10.19 -12.49
N VAL A 255 3.21 11.18 -13.01
CA VAL A 255 2.90 12.44 -12.33
C VAL A 255 2.06 12.21 -11.06
N TYR A 256 1.00 11.39 -11.17
CA TYR A 256 0.22 10.96 -10.01
C TYR A 256 1.08 10.32 -8.92
N SER A 257 1.91 9.35 -9.30
CA SER A 257 2.76 8.60 -8.37
C SER A 257 3.85 9.47 -7.73
N ALA A 258 4.46 10.38 -8.50
CA ALA A 258 5.45 11.33 -8.00
C ALA A 258 4.83 12.32 -7.00
N ALA A 259 3.65 12.85 -7.31
CA ALA A 259 2.90 13.74 -6.43
C ALA A 259 2.50 13.03 -5.13
N MET A 260 2.06 11.78 -5.21
CA MET A 260 1.76 10.94 -4.03
C MET A 260 3.00 10.70 -3.18
N ALA A 261 4.14 10.36 -3.78
CA ALA A 261 5.38 10.17 -3.05
C ALA A 261 5.83 11.45 -2.34
N ALA A 262 5.75 12.60 -3.01
CA ALA A 262 6.06 13.91 -2.42
C ALA A 262 5.13 14.22 -1.22
N GLY A 263 3.83 13.96 -1.36
CA GLY A 263 2.87 14.14 -0.29
C GLY A 263 3.14 13.21 0.91
N ARG A 264 3.50 11.95 0.68
CA ARG A 264 3.90 10.99 1.74
C ARG A 264 5.15 11.47 2.50
N LEU A 265 6.13 12.06 1.81
CA LEU A 265 7.34 12.59 2.45
C LEU A 265 7.06 13.83 3.33
N ALA A 266 6.13 14.69 2.90
CA ALA A 266 5.70 15.87 3.66
C ALA A 266 4.69 15.52 4.76
N GLY A 267 3.93 14.44 4.57
CA GLY A 267 2.75 14.05 5.34
C GLY A 267 2.98 13.94 6.84
N ASP A 268 4.08 13.33 7.25
CA ASP A 268 4.40 13.18 8.68
C ASP A 268 4.57 14.54 9.39
N ARG A 269 5.21 15.52 8.72
CA ARG A 269 5.38 16.87 9.28
C ARG A 269 4.06 17.62 9.36
N LEU A 270 3.24 17.51 8.31
CA LEU A 270 1.92 18.14 8.27
C LEU A 270 1.01 17.52 9.34
N THR A 271 0.99 16.20 9.45
CA THR A 271 0.21 15.47 10.46
C THR A 271 0.66 15.81 11.88
N ALA A 272 1.97 15.95 12.11
CA ALA A 272 2.49 16.37 13.42
C ALA A 272 2.05 17.79 13.81
N ARG A 273 1.93 18.70 12.82
CA ARG A 273 1.59 20.11 13.04
C ARG A 273 0.08 20.37 13.15
N PHE A 274 -0.71 19.71 12.28
CA PHE A 274 -2.13 20.02 12.10
C PHE A 274 -3.07 18.88 12.55
N GLY A 275 -2.53 17.72 12.88
CA GLY A 275 -3.30 16.50 13.18
C GLY A 275 -3.76 15.75 11.93
N ALA A 276 -3.91 14.44 12.05
CA ALA A 276 -4.35 13.56 10.95
C ALA A 276 -5.74 13.95 10.39
N PRO A 277 -6.76 14.27 11.23
CA PRO A 277 -8.09 14.64 10.71
C PRO A 277 -8.06 15.83 9.75
N ALA A 278 -7.34 16.90 10.11
CA ALA A 278 -7.26 18.11 9.29
C ALA A 278 -6.48 17.87 7.98
N VAL A 279 -5.34 17.16 8.08
CA VAL A 279 -4.48 16.92 6.91
C VAL A 279 -5.16 15.99 5.91
N VAL A 280 -5.81 14.91 6.38
CA VAL A 280 -6.55 13.98 5.50
C VAL A 280 -7.74 14.69 4.87
N ARG A 281 -8.49 15.51 5.63
CA ARG A 281 -9.61 16.28 5.10
C ARG A 281 -9.17 17.23 3.99
N ALA A 282 -8.15 18.05 4.26
CA ALA A 282 -7.65 19.02 3.27
C ALA A 282 -7.06 18.31 2.04
N GLY A 283 -6.29 17.24 2.25
CA GLY A 283 -5.73 16.44 1.17
C GLY A 283 -6.81 15.80 0.30
N ALA A 284 -7.77 15.12 0.91
CA ALA A 284 -8.86 14.47 0.18
C ALA A 284 -9.76 15.48 -0.57
N ALA A 285 -9.98 16.68 -0.01
CA ALA A 285 -10.65 17.77 -0.70
C ALA A 285 -9.84 18.26 -1.92
N LEU A 286 -8.52 18.41 -1.78
CA LEU A 286 -7.63 18.71 -2.90
C LEU A 286 -7.70 17.62 -3.98
N ALA A 287 -7.70 16.35 -3.58
CA ALA A 287 -7.83 15.22 -4.51
C ALA A 287 -9.16 15.28 -5.28
N ALA A 288 -10.28 15.46 -4.56
CA ALA A 288 -11.61 15.50 -5.16
C ALA A 288 -11.74 16.66 -6.15
N LEU A 289 -11.42 17.87 -5.72
CA LEU A 289 -11.52 19.08 -6.55
C LEU A 289 -10.52 19.04 -7.71
N GLY A 290 -9.27 18.62 -7.44
CA GLY A 290 -8.23 18.56 -8.45
C GLY A 290 -8.57 17.58 -9.56
N LEU A 291 -9.02 16.35 -9.21
CA LEU A 291 -9.41 15.39 -10.22
C LEU A 291 -10.67 15.86 -10.97
N ALA A 292 -11.70 16.34 -10.27
CA ALA A 292 -12.93 16.80 -10.92
C ALA A 292 -12.67 17.96 -11.90
N THR A 293 -11.83 18.94 -11.54
CA THR A 293 -11.43 20.03 -12.44
C THR A 293 -10.56 19.54 -13.61
N GLY A 294 -9.64 18.59 -13.34
CA GLY A 294 -8.82 17.97 -14.39
C GLY A 294 -9.65 17.20 -15.43
N LEU A 295 -10.73 16.52 -14.99
CA LEU A 295 -11.67 15.81 -15.86
C LEU A 295 -12.59 16.75 -16.65
N ALA A 296 -12.95 17.90 -16.07
CA ALA A 296 -13.74 18.91 -16.75
C ALA A 296 -12.93 19.72 -17.79
N GLY A 297 -11.59 19.69 -17.67
CA GLY A 297 -10.69 20.38 -18.59
C GLY A 297 -10.51 19.61 -19.90
N SER A 298 -10.42 20.35 -21.02
CA SER A 298 -10.21 19.79 -22.36
C SER A 298 -8.73 19.69 -22.78
N THR A 299 -7.81 19.98 -21.89
CA THR A 299 -6.38 19.98 -22.24
C THR A 299 -5.58 18.97 -21.41
N ILE A 300 -4.54 18.41 -22.04
CA ILE A 300 -3.62 17.47 -21.38
C ILE A 300 -3.00 18.07 -20.10
N ALA A 301 -2.67 19.37 -20.10
CA ALA A 301 -2.09 20.04 -18.94
C ALA A 301 -3.06 20.06 -17.74
N PHE A 302 -4.33 20.35 -17.94
CA PHE A 302 -5.34 20.30 -16.89
C PHE A 302 -5.53 18.88 -16.35
N ALA A 303 -5.56 17.88 -17.23
CA ALA A 303 -5.66 16.49 -16.84
C ALA A 303 -4.45 16.04 -15.98
N LEU A 304 -3.24 16.41 -16.37
CA LEU A 304 -2.02 16.12 -15.60
C LEU A 304 -2.03 16.79 -14.24
N LEU A 305 -2.43 18.07 -14.15
CA LEU A 305 -2.57 18.78 -12.88
C LEU A 305 -3.65 18.13 -11.99
N GLY A 306 -4.76 17.68 -12.58
CA GLY A 306 -5.80 16.94 -11.86
C GLY A 306 -5.29 15.64 -11.25
N TRP A 307 -4.57 14.83 -12.03
CA TRP A 307 -3.96 13.59 -11.53
C TRP A 307 -2.86 13.86 -10.50
N ALA A 308 -2.05 14.92 -10.66
CA ALA A 308 -1.07 15.32 -9.66
C ALA A 308 -1.74 15.71 -8.34
N ALA A 309 -2.79 16.56 -8.39
CA ALA A 309 -3.55 16.97 -7.21
C ALA A 309 -4.23 15.77 -6.53
N PHE A 310 -4.73 14.80 -7.32
CA PHE A 310 -5.32 13.58 -6.82
C PHE A 310 -4.31 12.72 -6.05
N GLY A 311 -3.14 12.47 -6.62
CA GLY A 311 -2.07 11.71 -5.96
C GLY A 311 -1.54 12.40 -4.70
N LEU A 312 -1.25 13.71 -4.79
CA LEU A 312 -0.80 14.51 -3.66
C LEU A 312 -1.83 14.49 -2.52
N GLY A 313 -3.10 14.69 -2.87
CA GLY A 313 -4.18 14.80 -1.92
C GLY A 313 -4.48 13.49 -1.17
N LEU A 314 -4.44 12.34 -1.83
CA LEU A 314 -4.68 11.04 -1.19
C LEU A 314 -3.47 10.50 -0.41
N SER A 315 -2.30 11.08 -0.58
CA SER A 315 -1.01 10.55 -0.12
C SER A 315 -0.94 10.18 1.37
N VAL A 316 -1.61 10.93 2.23
CA VAL A 316 -1.58 10.74 3.70
C VAL A 316 -2.78 9.94 4.21
N THR A 317 -3.74 9.59 3.36
CA THR A 317 -4.99 8.94 3.78
C THR A 317 -4.71 7.54 4.30
N ILE A 318 -4.13 6.65 3.51
CA ILE A 318 -3.85 5.26 3.92
C ILE A 318 -2.93 5.20 5.14
N PRO A 319 -1.78 5.92 5.20
CA PRO A 319 -0.95 5.97 6.41
C PRO A 319 -1.73 6.35 7.68
N SER A 320 -2.64 7.32 7.57
CA SER A 320 -3.46 7.78 8.72
C SER A 320 -4.52 6.76 9.13
N LEU A 321 -5.19 6.11 8.16
CA LEU A 321 -6.19 5.08 8.42
C LEU A 321 -5.57 3.84 9.06
N ILE A 322 -4.41 3.39 8.58
CA ILE A 322 -3.66 2.27 9.17
C ILE A 322 -3.21 2.61 10.60
N THR A 323 -2.72 3.84 10.82
CA THR A 323 -2.37 4.31 12.18
C THR A 323 -3.58 4.26 13.12
N ALA A 324 -4.74 4.75 12.67
CA ALA A 324 -5.97 4.70 13.47
C ALA A 324 -6.47 3.27 13.70
N ALA A 325 -6.37 2.39 12.70
CA ALA A 325 -6.71 0.97 12.85
C ALA A 325 -5.81 0.26 13.86
N GLY A 326 -4.55 0.71 14.01
CA GLY A 326 -3.59 0.17 14.95
C GLY A 326 -4.06 0.18 16.41
N ILE A 327 -4.97 1.10 16.79
CA ILE A 327 -5.62 1.14 18.13
C ILE A 327 -6.36 -0.18 18.41
N GLY A 328 -6.97 -0.79 17.38
CA GLY A 328 -7.64 -2.09 17.47
C GLY A 328 -6.70 -3.30 17.28
N GLY A 329 -5.39 -3.05 17.21
CA GLY A 329 -4.36 -4.07 17.04
C GLY A 329 -4.25 -4.64 15.61
N PRO A 330 -3.42 -5.67 15.40
CA PRO A 330 -3.11 -6.21 14.08
C PRO A 330 -4.32 -6.73 13.29
N ARG A 331 -5.35 -7.25 13.98
CA ARG A 331 -6.59 -7.70 13.33
C ARG A 331 -7.37 -6.55 12.70
N ALA A 332 -7.42 -5.40 13.37
CA ALA A 332 -8.07 -4.21 12.85
C ALA A 332 -7.28 -3.64 11.65
N VAL A 333 -5.96 -3.61 11.73
CA VAL A 333 -5.08 -3.26 10.59
C VAL A 333 -5.35 -4.18 9.41
N ALA A 334 -5.40 -5.50 9.63
CA ALA A 334 -5.70 -6.48 8.58
C ALA A 334 -7.08 -6.25 7.95
N THR A 335 -8.11 -5.98 8.77
CA THR A 335 -9.47 -5.72 8.27
C THR A 335 -9.51 -4.48 7.39
N VAL A 336 -8.90 -3.39 7.82
CA VAL A 336 -8.82 -2.14 7.03
C VAL A 336 -8.01 -2.36 5.74
N ALA A 337 -6.90 -3.10 5.81
CA ALA A 337 -6.10 -3.43 4.64
C ALA A 337 -6.89 -4.30 3.63
N VAL A 338 -7.54 -5.38 4.08
CA VAL A 338 -8.39 -6.23 3.21
C VAL A 338 -9.46 -5.41 2.52
N THR A 339 -10.19 -4.59 3.27
CA THR A 339 -11.25 -3.75 2.71
C THR A 339 -10.68 -2.77 1.68
N GLY A 340 -9.52 -2.18 1.99
CA GLY A 340 -8.79 -1.30 1.08
C GLY A 340 -8.40 -2.01 -0.23
N TYR A 341 -7.80 -3.19 -0.15
CA TYR A 341 -7.40 -3.95 -1.34
C TYR A 341 -8.57 -4.46 -2.17
N VAL A 342 -9.73 -4.74 -1.55
CA VAL A 342 -10.96 -5.00 -2.31
C VAL A 342 -11.33 -3.77 -3.15
N GLY A 343 -11.21 -2.55 -2.60
CA GLY A 343 -11.40 -1.32 -3.36
C GLY A 343 -10.41 -1.17 -4.52
N LEU A 344 -9.13 -1.44 -4.28
CA LEU A 344 -8.08 -1.38 -5.31
C LEU A 344 -8.39 -2.30 -6.50
N LEU A 345 -8.79 -3.53 -6.22
CA LEU A 345 -9.09 -4.53 -7.24
C LEU A 345 -10.42 -4.29 -7.96
N ALA A 346 -11.42 -3.78 -7.23
CA ALA A 346 -12.74 -3.50 -7.81
C ALA A 346 -12.74 -2.21 -8.66
N GLY A 347 -11.86 -1.26 -8.36
CA GLY A 347 -11.85 0.06 -8.97
C GLY A 347 -11.79 0.05 -10.49
N PRO A 348 -10.75 -0.56 -11.10
CA PRO A 348 -10.61 -0.60 -12.55
C PRO A 348 -11.79 -1.26 -13.25
N ALA A 349 -12.28 -2.37 -12.73
CA ALA A 349 -13.42 -3.10 -13.29
C ALA A 349 -14.72 -2.29 -13.18
N LEU A 350 -14.96 -1.63 -12.05
CA LEU A 350 -16.15 -0.81 -11.83
C LEU A 350 -16.15 0.41 -12.75
N ILE A 351 -15.02 1.11 -12.85
CA ILE A 351 -14.88 2.26 -13.76
C ILE A 351 -15.04 1.81 -15.20
N GLY A 352 -14.42 0.71 -15.61
CA GLY A 352 -14.58 0.16 -16.95
C GLY A 352 -16.02 -0.17 -17.27
N ALA A 353 -16.74 -0.85 -16.36
CA ALA A 353 -18.15 -1.18 -16.54
C ALA A 353 -19.01 0.09 -16.67
N VAL A 354 -18.79 1.10 -15.85
CA VAL A 354 -19.50 2.39 -15.95
C VAL A 354 -19.16 3.11 -17.24
N ALA A 355 -17.90 3.07 -17.69
CA ALA A 355 -17.45 3.71 -18.93
C ALA A 355 -18.04 3.07 -20.20
N THR A 356 -18.62 1.86 -20.13
CA THR A 356 -19.37 1.28 -21.26
C THR A 356 -20.73 1.95 -21.48
N VAL A 357 -21.27 2.62 -20.46
CA VAL A 357 -22.60 3.25 -20.48
C VAL A 357 -22.49 4.77 -20.61
N ILE A 358 -21.46 5.36 -20.00
CA ILE A 358 -21.19 6.81 -20.05
C ILE A 358 -19.73 7.05 -20.46
N ALA A 359 -19.42 8.27 -20.93
CA ALA A 359 -18.05 8.60 -21.32
C ALA A 359 -17.06 8.44 -20.14
N LEU A 360 -15.83 8.02 -20.44
CA LEU A 360 -14.78 7.76 -19.44
C LEU A 360 -14.55 8.93 -18.45
N PRO A 361 -14.51 10.21 -18.85
CA PRO A 361 -14.37 11.31 -17.88
C PRO A 361 -15.49 11.35 -16.82
N HIS A 362 -16.73 10.98 -17.18
CA HIS A 362 -17.83 10.89 -16.22
C HIS A 362 -17.69 9.68 -15.29
N ALA A 363 -17.23 8.54 -15.80
CA ALA A 363 -16.95 7.36 -14.97
C ALA A 363 -15.82 7.66 -13.96
N LEU A 364 -14.83 8.45 -14.35
CA LEU A 364 -13.73 8.89 -13.49
C LEU A 364 -14.12 9.94 -12.43
N LEU A 365 -15.35 10.45 -12.45
CA LEU A 365 -15.90 11.23 -11.32
C LEU A 365 -16.11 10.34 -10.08
N LEU A 366 -16.25 9.02 -10.22
CA LEU A 366 -16.38 8.11 -9.08
C LEU A 366 -15.22 8.23 -8.08
N PRO A 367 -13.93 8.11 -8.46
CA PRO A 367 -12.82 8.34 -7.54
C PRO A 367 -12.78 9.77 -6.97
N ALA A 368 -13.21 10.79 -7.71
CA ALA A 368 -13.32 12.15 -7.19
C ALA A 368 -14.39 12.25 -6.09
N LEU A 369 -15.56 11.64 -6.30
CA LEU A 369 -16.65 11.58 -5.31
C LEU A 369 -16.23 10.78 -4.06
N LEU A 370 -15.50 9.67 -4.23
CA LEU A 370 -14.97 8.91 -3.10
C LEU A 370 -13.94 9.72 -2.31
N ALA A 371 -13.09 10.50 -2.98
CA ALA A 371 -12.18 11.43 -2.31
C ALA A 371 -12.94 12.52 -1.54
N ALA A 372 -14.06 13.05 -2.09
CA ALA A 372 -14.93 13.98 -1.38
C ALA A 372 -15.58 13.33 -0.15
N ALA A 373 -16.01 12.06 -0.26
CA ALA A 373 -16.52 11.30 0.89
C ALA A 373 -15.44 11.09 1.96
N VAL A 374 -14.19 10.80 1.56
CA VAL A 374 -13.05 10.75 2.48
C VAL A 374 -12.87 12.10 3.17
N ALA A 375 -12.90 13.22 2.45
CA ALA A 375 -12.77 14.56 3.04
C ALA A 375 -13.87 14.85 4.08
N ALA A 376 -15.09 14.39 3.84
CA ALA A 376 -16.22 14.60 4.73
C ALA A 376 -16.18 13.71 5.98
N LEU A 377 -15.81 12.43 5.81
CA LEU A 377 -15.97 11.40 6.84
C LEU A 377 -14.69 11.05 7.61
N ALA A 378 -13.51 11.26 7.02
CA ALA A 378 -12.24 10.92 7.67
C ALA A 378 -12.02 11.64 9.00
N PRO A 379 -12.42 12.91 9.22
CA PRO A 379 -12.31 13.53 10.53
C PRO A 379 -12.98 12.70 11.64
N LYS A 380 -14.22 12.23 11.41
CA LYS A 380 -14.96 11.39 12.37
C LYS A 380 -14.28 10.04 12.65
N ALA A 381 -13.63 9.46 11.60
CA ALA A 381 -12.92 8.19 11.73
C ALA A 381 -11.58 8.34 12.48
N LEU A 382 -10.91 9.49 12.31
CA LEU A 382 -9.55 9.75 12.80
C LEU A 382 -9.51 10.52 14.13
N GLU A 383 -10.62 11.11 14.58
CA GLU A 383 -10.70 11.74 15.89
C GLU A 383 -10.38 10.72 16.99
N LYS A 384 -9.59 11.16 17.98
CA LYS A 384 -9.35 10.32 19.15
C LYS A 384 -10.66 10.19 19.93
N PRO A 385 -10.99 9.01 20.49
CA PRO A 385 -12.10 8.92 21.43
C PRO A 385 -11.90 9.97 22.52
N THR A 386 -12.90 10.82 22.73
CA THR A 386 -12.94 11.65 23.94
C THR A 386 -12.96 10.72 25.15
N PRO A 387 -12.15 10.97 26.18
CA PRO A 387 -12.08 10.14 27.38
C PRO A 387 -13.41 10.02 28.09
#